data_41ec99dc1dbbec86160463f95e051f95
#
_entry.id   41ec99dc1dbbec86160463f95e051f95
#
_cell.length_a   1.000
_cell.length_b   1.000
_cell.length_c   1.000
_cell.angle_alpha   90.00
_cell.angle_beta   90.00
_cell.angle_gamma   90.00
#
_symmetry.space_group_name_H-M   'P 1'
#
loop_
_entity.id
_entity.type
_entity.pdbx_description
1 polymer ?
#
loop_
_entity_poly.entity_id
_entity_poly.type
_entity_poly.pdbx_seq_one_letter_code
_entity_poly.pdbx_strand_id
1 'polypeptide(L)'
;MFQCFHDFQHLVERLFNTKIIAMQTDWGGEYHKLNSFFEHIGITHHVSCPHAHQQNGSAERKHRHIVEVGLALLAHASMPLKFWDEAFLSTVYLINRVPSRVINMLSPLERLFDEKPDYSSLRVFGCAC
;
A
#
# COMPACT_ATOMS: atom_id res chain seq x y z
N MET A 1 3.73 -13.79 8.80
CA MET A 1 3.00 -13.69 7.51
C MET A 1 1.53 -14.06 7.61
N PHE A 2 1.14 -15.29 8.03
CA PHE A 2 -0.26 -15.73 8.12
C PHE A 2 -1.14 -14.75 8.91
N GLN A 3 -0.78 -14.43 10.15
CA GLN A 3 -1.55 -13.50 10.98
C GLN A 3 -1.71 -12.12 10.32
N CYS A 4 -0.63 -11.58 9.75
CA CYS A 4 -0.68 -10.29 9.05
C CYS A 4 -1.66 -10.30 7.87
N PHE A 5 -1.68 -11.40 7.08
CA PHE A 5 -2.63 -11.53 5.98
C PHE A 5 -4.07 -11.66 6.49
N HIS A 6 -4.29 -12.45 7.52
CA HIS A 6 -5.60 -12.63 8.14
C HIS A 6 -6.16 -11.30 8.67
N ASP A 7 -5.35 -10.52 9.39
CA ASP A 7 -5.75 -9.21 9.90
C ASP A 7 -6.03 -8.22 8.76
N PHE A 8 -5.19 -8.24 7.71
CA PHE A 8 -5.41 -7.46 6.49
C PHE A 8 -6.72 -7.84 5.80
N GLN A 9 -6.98 -9.13 5.61
CA GLN A 9 -8.22 -9.62 5.01
C GLN A 9 -9.44 -9.10 5.76
N HIS A 10 -9.47 -9.29 7.07
CA HIS A 10 -10.59 -8.82 7.91
C HIS A 10 -10.78 -7.30 7.83
N LEU A 11 -9.68 -6.54 7.85
CA LEU A 11 -9.74 -5.09 7.73
C LEU A 11 -10.34 -4.66 6.39
N VAL A 12 -9.83 -5.20 5.30
CA VAL A 12 -10.23 -4.82 3.94
C VAL A 12 -11.68 -5.24 3.66
N GLU A 13 -12.05 -6.47 4.02
CA GLU A 13 -13.39 -6.97 3.81
C GLU A 13 -14.45 -6.20 4.62
N ARG A 14 -14.11 -5.75 5.84
CA ARG A 14 -14.97 -4.85 6.63
C ARG A 14 -15.06 -3.46 6.03
N LEU A 15 -13.91 -2.91 5.61
CA LEU A 15 -13.83 -1.54 5.11
C LEU A 15 -14.64 -1.36 3.83
N PHE A 16 -14.57 -2.34 2.93
CA PHE A 16 -15.24 -2.28 1.62
C PHE A 16 -16.54 -3.07 1.55
N ASN A 17 -16.93 -3.74 2.64
CA ASN A 17 -18.09 -4.65 2.68
C ASN A 17 -18.10 -5.64 1.51
N THR A 18 -16.92 -6.14 1.13
CA THR A 18 -16.71 -7.00 -0.05
C THR A 18 -15.63 -8.02 0.29
N LYS A 19 -15.83 -9.28 -0.13
CA LYS A 19 -14.83 -10.33 0.07
C LYS A 19 -13.69 -10.24 -0.94
N ILE A 20 -12.49 -10.59 -0.50
CA ILE A 20 -11.36 -10.80 -1.38
C ILE A 20 -11.61 -12.08 -2.18
N ILE A 21 -11.63 -11.99 -3.50
CA ILE A 21 -11.89 -13.12 -4.42
C ILE A 21 -10.60 -13.70 -5.00
N ALA A 22 -9.56 -12.88 -5.12
CA ALA A 22 -8.28 -13.31 -5.69
C ALA A 22 -7.11 -12.59 -5.06
N MET A 23 -5.97 -13.28 -4.98
CA MET A 23 -4.68 -12.76 -4.54
C MET A 23 -3.62 -13.10 -5.57
N GLN A 24 -2.79 -12.13 -5.95
CA GLN A 24 -1.64 -12.35 -6.83
C GLN A 24 -0.35 -12.19 -6.06
N THR A 25 0.60 -13.13 -6.24
CA THR A 25 1.92 -13.08 -5.63
C THR A 25 3.02 -13.52 -6.62
N ASP A 26 4.27 -13.29 -6.25
CA ASP A 26 5.46 -13.74 -6.97
C ASP A 26 5.92 -15.17 -6.59
N TRP A 27 5.09 -15.90 -5.85
CA TRP A 27 5.44 -17.22 -5.31
C TRP A 27 6.63 -17.18 -4.33
N GLY A 28 6.88 -16.07 -3.64
CA GLY A 28 7.87 -16.04 -2.55
C GLY A 28 7.58 -17.11 -1.49
N GLY A 29 8.62 -17.65 -0.85
CA GLY A 29 8.48 -18.77 0.09
C GLY A 29 7.49 -18.55 1.23
N GLU A 30 7.28 -17.31 1.63
CA GLU A 30 6.27 -16.91 2.60
C GLU A 30 4.83 -17.13 2.13
N TYR A 31 4.56 -17.04 0.84
CA TYR A 31 3.22 -17.21 0.25
C TYR A 31 2.85 -18.67 0.04
N HIS A 32 3.83 -19.59 -0.07
CA HIS A 32 3.57 -21.03 -0.18
C HIS A 32 2.69 -21.55 0.98
N LYS A 33 2.95 -21.04 2.20
CA LYS A 33 2.22 -21.43 3.40
C LYS A 33 0.78 -20.87 3.44
N LEU A 34 0.48 -19.87 2.63
CA LEU A 34 -0.85 -19.29 2.53
C LEU A 34 -1.73 -19.98 1.49
N ASN A 35 -1.17 -20.78 0.59
CA ASN A 35 -1.92 -21.38 -0.50
C ASN A 35 -3.09 -22.24 0.00
N SER A 36 -2.83 -23.15 0.94
CA SER A 36 -3.87 -23.99 1.54
C SER A 36 -4.94 -23.18 2.30
N PHE A 37 -4.55 -22.07 2.89
CA PHE A 37 -5.48 -21.15 3.53
C PHE A 37 -6.35 -20.44 2.51
N PHE A 38 -5.78 -19.95 1.41
CA PHE A 38 -6.54 -19.32 0.32
C PHE A 38 -7.57 -20.28 -0.27
N GLU A 39 -7.18 -21.52 -0.54
CA GLU A 39 -8.09 -22.57 -1.01
C GLU A 39 -9.23 -22.82 -0.03
N HIS A 40 -8.92 -22.87 1.27
CA HIS A 40 -9.92 -23.12 2.32
C HIS A 40 -10.98 -22.00 2.40
N ILE A 41 -10.59 -20.75 2.24
CA ILE A 41 -11.49 -19.58 2.33
C ILE A 41 -12.05 -19.13 0.97
N GLY A 42 -11.72 -19.85 -0.11
CA GLY A 42 -12.23 -19.58 -1.45
C GLY A 42 -11.57 -18.38 -2.17
N ILE A 43 -10.33 -18.02 -1.79
CA ILE A 43 -9.54 -17.02 -2.50
C ILE A 43 -8.74 -17.71 -3.63
N THR A 44 -8.92 -17.24 -4.86
CA THR A 44 -8.11 -17.71 -5.98
C THR A 44 -6.69 -17.17 -5.88
N HIS A 45 -5.69 -18.05 -5.84
CA HIS A 45 -4.29 -17.64 -5.80
C HIS A 45 -3.69 -17.62 -7.21
N HIS A 46 -3.37 -16.43 -7.69
CA HIS A 46 -2.64 -16.22 -8.95
C HIS A 46 -1.16 -16.07 -8.66
N VAL A 47 -0.35 -16.87 -9.30
CA VAL A 47 1.11 -16.81 -9.17
C VAL A 47 1.69 -16.24 -10.46
N SER A 48 2.58 -15.26 -10.31
CA SER A 48 3.31 -14.69 -11.45
C SER A 48 4.20 -15.75 -12.08
N CYS A 49 4.27 -15.77 -13.42
CA CYS A 49 5.18 -16.69 -14.11
C CYS A 49 6.63 -16.43 -13.67
N PRO A 50 7.45 -17.51 -13.51
CA PRO A 50 8.87 -17.35 -13.25
C PRO A 50 9.51 -16.40 -14.26
N HIS A 51 10.31 -15.45 -13.78
CA HIS A 51 10.99 -14.41 -14.57
C HIS A 51 10.08 -13.38 -15.25
N ALA A 52 8.77 -13.40 -15.01
CA ALA A 52 7.83 -12.39 -15.52
C ALA A 52 7.66 -11.22 -14.53
N HIS A 53 8.74 -10.46 -14.27
CA HIS A 53 8.75 -9.31 -13.34
C HIS A 53 7.65 -8.28 -13.65
N GLN A 54 7.22 -8.18 -14.90
CA GLN A 54 6.16 -7.26 -15.33
C GLN A 54 4.82 -7.54 -14.64
N GLN A 55 4.53 -8.77 -14.26
CA GLN A 55 3.26 -9.14 -13.63
C GLN A 55 3.12 -8.59 -12.21
N ASN A 56 4.23 -8.39 -11.48
CA ASN A 56 4.27 -7.75 -10.16
C ASN A 56 4.71 -6.28 -10.20
N GLY A 57 4.97 -5.74 -11.38
CA GLY A 57 5.53 -4.40 -11.55
C GLY A 57 4.68 -3.28 -10.95
N SER A 58 3.38 -3.48 -10.72
CA SER A 58 2.53 -2.49 -10.05
C SER A 58 2.83 -2.41 -8.56
N ALA A 59 2.99 -3.54 -7.87
CA ALA A 59 3.34 -3.60 -6.47
C ALA A 59 4.76 -3.07 -6.23
N GLU A 60 5.73 -3.49 -7.08
CA GLU A 60 7.12 -3.03 -7.01
C GLU A 60 7.24 -1.52 -7.22
N ARG A 61 6.54 -0.95 -8.23
CA ARG A 61 6.52 0.51 -8.46
C ARG A 61 5.90 1.25 -7.29
N LYS A 62 4.84 0.72 -6.70
CA LYS A 62 4.20 1.36 -5.54
C LYS A 62 5.12 1.32 -4.32
N HIS A 63 5.76 0.20 -4.07
CA HIS A 63 6.75 0.07 -2.99
C HIS A 63 7.91 1.06 -3.20
N ARG A 64 8.51 1.09 -4.40
CA ARG A 64 9.58 2.03 -4.74
C ARG A 64 9.13 3.49 -4.52
N HIS A 65 7.95 3.86 -4.99
CA HIS A 65 7.40 5.21 -4.81
C HIS A 65 7.27 5.58 -3.33
N ILE A 66 6.80 4.66 -2.48
CA ILE A 66 6.73 4.91 -1.03
C ILE A 66 8.12 5.14 -0.44
N VAL A 67 9.09 4.30 -0.80
CA VAL A 67 10.47 4.43 -0.31
C VAL A 67 11.11 5.75 -0.76
N GLU A 68 11.02 6.08 -2.04
CA GLU A 68 11.60 7.31 -2.59
C GLU A 68 11.02 8.57 -1.95
N VAL A 69 9.69 8.65 -1.79
CA VAL A 69 9.05 9.80 -1.14
C VAL A 69 9.38 9.85 0.34
N GLY A 70 9.39 8.73 1.06
CA GLY A 70 9.75 8.68 2.48
C GLY A 70 11.19 9.16 2.74
N LEU A 71 12.13 8.71 1.91
CA LEU A 71 13.52 9.16 1.99
C LEU A 71 13.65 10.65 1.63
N ALA A 72 12.87 11.14 0.65
CA ALA A 72 12.86 12.55 0.30
C ALA A 72 12.30 13.43 1.44
N LEU A 73 11.28 12.98 2.17
CA LEU A 73 10.76 13.68 3.35
C LEU A 73 11.83 13.80 4.44
N LEU A 74 12.52 12.70 4.75
CA LEU A 74 13.62 12.72 5.74
C LEU A 74 14.74 13.66 5.33
N ALA A 75 15.16 13.59 4.07
CA ALA A 75 16.23 14.44 3.55
C ALA A 75 15.84 15.93 3.58
N HIS A 76 14.62 16.25 3.14
CA HIS A 76 14.10 17.63 3.15
C HIS A 76 14.02 18.21 4.55
N ALA A 77 13.57 17.42 5.52
CA ALA A 77 13.49 17.82 6.91
C ALA A 77 14.82 17.75 7.66
N SER A 78 15.91 17.29 7.02
CA SER A 78 17.20 17.02 7.66
C SER A 78 17.09 16.10 8.88
N MET A 79 16.12 15.16 8.85
CA MET A 79 15.86 14.23 9.94
C MET A 79 16.71 12.95 9.81
N PRO A 80 17.21 12.41 10.94
CA PRO A 80 17.94 11.15 10.90
C PRO A 80 17.07 9.97 10.54
N LEU A 81 17.69 8.93 9.95
CA LEU A 81 17.00 7.72 9.46
C LEU A 81 16.20 6.98 10.54
N LYS A 82 16.46 7.18 11.83
CA LYS A 82 15.67 6.56 12.90
C LYS A 82 14.16 6.91 12.86
N PHE A 83 13.80 8.00 12.15
CA PHE A 83 12.41 8.43 11.98
C PHE A 83 11.80 7.93 10.65
N TRP A 84 12.31 6.80 10.12
CA TRP A 84 11.87 6.23 8.86
C TRP A 84 10.40 5.80 8.89
N ASP A 85 9.91 5.32 10.01
CA ASP A 85 8.53 4.87 10.20
C ASP A 85 7.54 6.04 10.08
N GLU A 86 7.79 7.17 10.75
CA GLU A 86 6.98 8.38 10.61
C GLU A 86 7.01 8.94 9.19
N ALA A 87 8.17 8.90 8.54
CA ALA A 87 8.31 9.35 7.17
C ALA A 87 7.51 8.47 6.20
N PHE A 88 7.52 7.16 6.38
CA PHE A 88 6.77 6.25 5.52
C PHE A 88 5.27 6.29 5.79
N LEU A 89 4.83 6.42 7.03
CA LEU A 89 3.43 6.65 7.36
C LEU A 89 2.92 7.97 6.75
N SER A 90 3.68 9.05 6.88
CA SER A 90 3.37 10.34 6.24
C SER A 90 3.33 10.22 4.72
N THR A 91 4.24 9.48 4.13
CA THR A 91 4.26 9.20 2.68
C THR A 91 2.99 8.50 2.22
N VAL A 92 2.59 7.43 2.89
CA VAL A 92 1.35 6.70 2.55
C VAL A 92 0.14 7.60 2.70
N TYR A 93 0.09 8.40 3.75
CA TYR A 93 -0.95 9.40 3.97
C TYR A 93 -1.05 10.40 2.81
N LEU A 94 0.10 10.96 2.37
CA LEU A 94 0.16 11.93 1.27
C LEU A 94 -0.19 11.30 -0.08
N ILE A 95 0.42 10.16 -0.42
CA ILE A 95 0.19 9.46 -1.70
C ILE A 95 -1.29 9.15 -1.90
N ASN A 96 -2.00 8.79 -0.83
CA ASN A 96 -3.42 8.50 -0.92
C ASN A 96 -4.30 9.76 -1.09
N ARG A 97 -3.77 10.95 -0.88
CA ARG A 97 -4.47 12.24 -1.00
C ARG A 97 -4.06 13.06 -2.22
N VAL A 98 -2.93 12.75 -2.84
CA VAL A 98 -2.47 13.47 -4.04
C VAL A 98 -3.23 13.01 -5.28
N PRO A 99 -3.77 13.93 -6.10
CA PRO A 99 -4.43 13.59 -7.35
C PRO A 99 -3.49 12.88 -8.34
N SER A 100 -4.02 11.91 -9.07
CA SER A 100 -3.26 11.13 -10.05
C SER A 100 -3.93 11.15 -11.42
N ARG A 101 -3.12 11.33 -12.47
CA ARG A 101 -3.61 11.29 -13.87
C ARG A 101 -4.22 9.94 -14.24
N VAL A 102 -3.73 8.85 -13.64
CA VAL A 102 -4.20 7.49 -13.91
C VAL A 102 -5.67 7.29 -13.48
N ILE A 103 -6.13 8.06 -12.51
CA ILE A 103 -7.48 8.01 -11.96
C ILE A 103 -8.23 9.34 -12.19
N ASN A 104 -8.03 9.96 -13.37
CA ASN A 104 -8.72 11.17 -13.81
C ASN A 104 -8.53 12.38 -12.89
N MET A 105 -7.34 12.59 -12.37
CA MET A 105 -7.00 13.66 -11.43
C MET A 105 -7.75 13.61 -10.08
N LEU A 106 -8.34 12.47 -9.74
CA LEU A 106 -8.81 12.19 -8.40
C LEU A 106 -7.67 11.71 -7.50
N SER A 107 -7.84 11.85 -6.19
CA SER A 107 -6.98 11.17 -5.22
C SER A 107 -7.43 9.71 -5.02
N PRO A 108 -6.55 8.79 -4.59
CA PRO A 108 -6.98 7.44 -4.20
C PRO A 108 -8.05 7.45 -3.09
N LEU A 109 -7.97 8.36 -2.13
CA LEU A 109 -8.96 8.54 -1.08
C LEU A 109 -10.33 8.86 -1.68
N GLU A 110 -10.39 9.87 -2.55
CA GLU A 110 -11.63 10.28 -3.21
C GLU A 110 -12.19 9.17 -4.12
N ARG A 111 -11.31 8.44 -4.82
CA ARG A 111 -11.72 7.35 -5.71
C ARG A 111 -12.29 6.15 -4.95
N LEU A 112 -11.81 5.86 -3.75
CA LEU A 112 -12.20 4.68 -2.96
C LEU A 112 -13.37 4.95 -2.01
N PHE A 113 -13.43 6.16 -1.43
CA PHE A 113 -14.35 6.47 -0.34
C PHE A 113 -15.29 7.63 -0.66
N ASP A 114 -15.19 8.22 -1.86
CA ASP A 114 -15.92 9.43 -2.27
C ASP A 114 -15.69 10.63 -1.32
N GLU A 115 -14.52 10.63 -0.66
CA GLU A 115 -14.12 11.63 0.33
C GLU A 115 -13.02 12.53 -0.23
N LYS A 116 -13.31 13.83 -0.34
CA LYS A 116 -12.32 14.81 -0.80
C LYS A 116 -11.25 15.03 0.25
N PRO A 117 -9.96 15.02 -0.13
CA PRO A 117 -8.89 15.29 0.81
C PRO A 117 -8.97 16.70 1.38
N ASP A 118 -8.87 16.83 2.69
CA ASP A 118 -8.64 18.12 3.36
C ASP A 118 -7.12 18.35 3.52
N TYR A 119 -6.64 19.41 2.89
CA TYR A 119 -5.23 19.80 2.96
C TYR A 119 -4.95 20.89 4.00
N SER A 120 -5.98 21.48 4.61
CA SER A 120 -5.84 22.60 5.56
C SER A 120 -5.06 22.21 6.82
N SER A 121 -5.16 20.95 7.22
CA SER A 121 -4.48 20.39 8.39
C SER A 121 -3.02 19.98 8.13
N LEU A 122 -2.57 19.96 6.86
CA LEU A 122 -1.21 19.56 6.53
C LEU A 122 -0.16 20.53 7.07
N ARG A 123 0.92 19.95 7.57
CA ARG A 123 2.11 20.69 8.02
C ARG A 123 3.33 20.14 7.28
N VAL A 124 4.39 20.92 7.24
CA VAL A 124 5.66 20.47 6.68
C VAL A 124 6.21 19.35 7.55
N PHE A 125 6.60 18.23 6.91
CA PHE A 125 7.18 17.10 7.63
C PHE A 125 8.44 17.54 8.39
N GLY A 126 8.54 17.17 9.66
CA GLY A 126 9.66 17.54 10.53
C GLY A 126 9.56 18.92 11.17
N CYS A 127 8.45 19.68 10.97
CA CYS A 127 8.25 20.92 11.71
C CYS A 127 7.98 20.61 13.20
N ALA A 128 8.36 21.55 14.07
CA ALA A 128 7.98 21.50 15.48
C ALA A 128 6.45 21.70 15.62
N CYS A 129 5.85 20.89 16.49
CA CYS A 129 4.43 20.99 16.87
C CYS A 129 4.26 21.74 18.17
#